data_f654e9edd81afbaa32add4f0011b2c4f
#
_entry.id   f654e9edd81afbaa32add4f0011b2c4f
#
_cell.length_a   1.000
_cell.length_b   1.000
_cell.length_c   1.000
_cell.angle_alpha   90.00
_cell.angle_beta   90.00
_cell.angle_gamma   90.00
#
_symmetry.space_group_name_H-M   'P 1'
#
loop_
_entity.id
_entity.type
_entity.pdbx_description
1 polymer ?
#
loop_
_entity_poly.entity_id
_entity_poly.type
_entity_poly.pdbx_seq_one_letter_code
_entity_poly.pdbx_strand_id
1 'polypeptide(L)'
;MSSLFSGGLSSKRQSLLFYGLLAIPACFAPLSIDLLVPSLPHLAEHLNARLSDTQLSIYVFVLAYGLAPFFWGAMSDRYGRKPLLIAGILLYAVVSLACTIAPSIQVLVVLRFFQGFAAAAGIVVARAMLRDRYGAEGTTRAISTLYMFLALIPIALPIVGGYLSLFLVWSDLFLTMFVVALVSLLGVAWRIQETLNTVLSDLRIEQKSAISTVATKEILGNRQFLRSTFINMFAMSGTVLFVGNYSFLSSSVYQTSPDQNGYILAGFNFSLACGIYIVRVIVPFYGIARSIQCGVGALAVAWVAVAGISMFAAPTAVLLLAIVMLASFGHGIIMALSPGEALVPFSVGAGKASAIYGCVQSVGAAVISYTVALLGMQNMSEVSMAIALCALCALLCLFLLRNSHESA
;
A
#
# COMPACT_ATOMS: atom_id res chain seq x y z
N MET A 1 -42.04 -14.60 -20.13
CA MET A 1 -40.94 -15.30 -19.42
C MET A 1 -39.54 -14.94 -19.91
N SER A 2 -39.36 -14.29 -21.06
CA SER A 2 -38.03 -13.91 -21.61
C SER A 2 -37.45 -12.57 -21.10
N SER A 3 -38.24 -11.72 -20.44
CA SER A 3 -37.77 -10.40 -19.95
C SER A 3 -37.10 -10.38 -18.59
N LEU A 4 -37.23 -11.47 -17.78
CA LEU A 4 -36.64 -11.58 -16.45
C LEU A 4 -35.16 -12.02 -16.47
N PHE A 5 -34.67 -12.63 -17.56
CA PHE A 5 -33.28 -13.10 -17.67
C PHE A 5 -32.32 -12.08 -18.31
N SER A 6 -32.81 -11.15 -19.12
CA SER A 6 -31.97 -10.15 -19.78
C SER A 6 -31.56 -8.97 -18.89
N GLY A 7 -32.37 -8.60 -17.90
CA GLY A 7 -32.05 -7.52 -16.96
C GLY A 7 -30.95 -7.87 -15.94
N GLY A 8 -30.86 -9.11 -15.52
CA GLY A 8 -29.89 -9.54 -14.51
C GLY A 8 -28.44 -9.65 -15.01
N LEU A 9 -28.23 -10.07 -16.24
CA LEU A 9 -26.91 -10.18 -16.86
C LEU A 9 -26.34 -8.80 -17.23
N SER A 10 -27.18 -7.87 -17.70
CA SER A 10 -26.79 -6.48 -17.99
C SER A 10 -26.38 -5.75 -16.71
N SER A 11 -27.13 -5.90 -15.62
CA SER A 11 -26.83 -5.28 -14.32
C SER A 11 -25.52 -5.81 -13.70
N LYS A 12 -25.28 -7.13 -13.74
CA LYS A 12 -24.04 -7.73 -13.25
C LYS A 12 -22.82 -7.28 -14.06
N ARG A 13 -22.96 -7.23 -15.39
CA ARG A 13 -21.87 -6.78 -16.28
C ARG A 13 -21.55 -5.30 -16.08
N GLN A 14 -22.54 -4.46 -15.90
CA GLN A 14 -22.34 -3.03 -15.58
C GLN A 14 -21.66 -2.83 -14.22
N SER A 15 -22.03 -3.63 -13.22
CA SER A 15 -21.37 -3.60 -11.91
C SER A 15 -19.90 -4.04 -12.00
N LEU A 16 -19.60 -5.11 -12.75
CA LEU A 16 -18.23 -5.60 -12.92
C LEU A 16 -17.34 -4.58 -13.65
N LEU A 17 -17.86 -3.93 -14.68
CA LEU A 17 -17.16 -2.85 -15.38
C LEU A 17 -16.88 -1.66 -14.46
N PHE A 18 -17.83 -1.27 -13.61
CA PHE A 18 -17.66 -0.20 -12.65
C PHE A 18 -16.52 -0.52 -11.66
N TYR A 19 -16.49 -1.75 -11.10
CA TYR A 19 -15.40 -2.19 -10.23
C TYR A 19 -14.05 -2.20 -10.95
N GLY A 20 -13.99 -2.74 -12.16
CA GLY A 20 -12.76 -2.77 -12.96
C GLY A 20 -12.20 -1.39 -13.25
N LEU A 21 -13.07 -0.43 -13.64
CA LEU A 21 -12.68 0.95 -13.91
C LEU A 21 -12.20 1.70 -12.66
N LEU A 22 -12.70 1.37 -11.47
CA LEU A 22 -12.21 1.92 -10.20
C LEU A 22 -10.96 1.19 -9.70
N ALA A 23 -10.80 -0.09 -10.02
CA ALA A 23 -9.65 -0.88 -9.58
C ALA A 23 -8.34 -0.42 -10.24
N ILE A 24 -8.38 -0.03 -11.53
CA ILE A 24 -7.16 0.42 -12.24
C ILE A 24 -6.50 1.62 -11.53
N PRO A 25 -7.18 2.77 -11.33
CA PRO A 25 -6.56 3.90 -10.63
C PRO A 25 -6.25 3.58 -9.16
N ALA A 26 -7.02 2.70 -8.50
CA ALA A 26 -6.73 2.26 -7.16
C ALA A 26 -5.43 1.44 -7.04
N CYS A 27 -4.97 0.84 -8.16
CA CYS A 27 -3.72 0.08 -8.25
C CYS A 27 -2.50 0.92 -8.67
N PHE A 28 -2.62 2.23 -8.84
CA PHE A 28 -1.47 3.06 -9.26
C PHE A 28 -0.29 3.01 -8.28
N ALA A 29 -0.53 2.81 -6.97
CA ALA A 29 0.57 2.69 -6.02
C ALA A 29 1.35 1.38 -6.20
N PRO A 30 0.75 0.17 -6.18
CA PRO A 30 1.48 -1.05 -6.49
C PRO A 30 2.05 -1.03 -7.92
N LEU A 31 1.33 -0.49 -8.91
CA LEU A 31 1.86 -0.34 -10.27
C LEU A 31 3.17 0.48 -10.27
N SER A 32 3.24 1.57 -9.53
CA SER A 32 4.41 2.45 -9.47
C SER A 32 5.59 1.87 -8.70
N ILE A 33 5.35 0.97 -7.78
CA ILE A 33 6.39 0.37 -6.95
C ILE A 33 6.81 -0.99 -7.54
N ASP A 34 5.87 -1.91 -7.65
CA ASP A 34 6.16 -3.31 -7.97
C ASP A 34 6.66 -3.50 -9.41
N LEU A 35 6.22 -2.64 -10.35
CA LEU A 35 6.70 -2.66 -11.74
C LEU A 35 8.14 -2.15 -11.84
N LEU A 36 8.52 -1.16 -11.01
CA LEU A 36 9.83 -0.49 -11.09
C LEU A 36 10.91 -1.21 -10.29
N VAL A 37 10.56 -1.84 -9.15
CA VAL A 37 11.54 -2.40 -8.22
C VAL A 37 12.53 -3.37 -8.87
N PRO A 38 12.15 -4.30 -9.77
CA PRO A 38 13.11 -5.19 -10.41
C PRO A 38 14.18 -4.47 -11.24
N SER A 39 13.87 -3.28 -11.77
CA SER A 39 14.77 -2.48 -12.63
C SER A 39 15.56 -1.40 -11.87
N LEU A 40 15.43 -1.29 -10.56
CA LEU A 40 16.13 -0.27 -9.78
C LEU A 40 17.66 -0.29 -9.93
N PRO A 41 18.35 -1.45 -10.00
CA PRO A 41 19.79 -1.47 -10.24
C PRO A 41 20.17 -0.81 -11.58
N HIS A 42 19.45 -1.12 -12.66
CA HIS A 42 19.69 -0.50 -13.98
C HIS A 42 19.41 0.99 -14.00
N LEU A 43 18.38 1.45 -13.24
CA LEU A 43 18.08 2.87 -13.07
C LEU A 43 19.22 3.59 -12.36
N ALA A 44 19.77 2.98 -11.30
CA ALA A 44 20.91 3.54 -10.56
C ALA A 44 22.14 3.69 -11.45
N GLU A 45 22.48 2.67 -12.23
CA GLU A 45 23.59 2.70 -13.18
C GLU A 45 23.40 3.76 -14.26
N HIS A 46 22.24 3.84 -14.87
CA HIS A 46 21.95 4.75 -15.97
C HIS A 46 22.00 6.23 -15.52
N LEU A 47 21.51 6.53 -14.34
CA LEU A 47 21.52 7.89 -13.78
C LEU A 47 22.78 8.22 -12.97
N ASN A 48 23.79 7.30 -12.93
CA ASN A 48 24.98 7.41 -12.07
C ASN A 48 24.60 7.79 -10.63
N ALA A 49 23.55 7.18 -10.10
CA ALA A 49 22.96 7.50 -8.82
C ALA A 49 23.50 6.58 -7.72
N ARG A 50 23.61 7.12 -6.50
CA ARG A 50 23.87 6.28 -5.32
C ARG A 50 22.67 5.37 -5.04
N LEU A 51 22.93 4.23 -4.42
CA LEU A 51 21.89 3.32 -3.99
C LEU A 51 20.84 4.02 -3.11
N SER A 52 21.30 4.80 -2.13
CA SER A 52 20.43 5.57 -1.23
C SER A 52 19.50 6.55 -1.96
N ASP A 53 20.00 7.22 -3.01
CA ASP A 53 19.22 8.19 -3.77
C ASP A 53 18.14 7.49 -4.63
N THR A 54 18.48 6.31 -5.15
CA THR A 54 17.53 5.48 -5.91
C THR A 54 16.42 4.92 -5.01
N GLN A 55 16.78 4.45 -3.82
CA GLN A 55 15.82 3.99 -2.81
C GLN A 55 14.91 5.13 -2.33
N LEU A 56 15.46 6.35 -2.20
CA LEU A 56 14.70 7.54 -1.82
C LEU A 56 13.53 7.78 -2.78
N SER A 57 13.65 7.42 -4.06
CA SER A 57 12.55 7.54 -5.02
C SER A 57 11.32 6.71 -4.63
N ILE A 58 11.51 5.55 -3.96
CA ILE A 58 10.41 4.73 -3.42
C ILE A 58 9.89 5.35 -2.13
N TYR A 59 10.78 5.73 -1.22
CA TYR A 59 10.39 6.22 0.10
C TYR A 59 9.61 7.52 0.04
N VAL A 60 10.03 8.44 -0.84
CA VAL A 60 9.33 9.70 -1.09
C VAL A 60 7.96 9.49 -1.75
N PHE A 61 7.84 8.50 -2.64
CA PHE A 61 6.55 8.09 -3.18
C PHE A 61 5.60 7.60 -2.08
N VAL A 62 6.08 6.71 -1.18
CA VAL A 62 5.28 6.17 -0.06
C VAL A 62 4.89 7.28 0.91
N LEU A 63 5.80 8.22 1.19
CA LEU A 63 5.54 9.41 2.00
C LEU A 63 4.38 10.23 1.43
N ALA A 64 4.47 10.59 0.16
CA ALA A 64 3.46 11.40 -0.51
C ALA A 64 2.11 10.67 -0.60
N TYR A 65 2.14 9.36 -0.90
CA TYR A 65 0.97 8.50 -0.91
C TYR A 65 0.25 8.47 0.44
N GLY A 66 1.00 8.47 1.56
CA GLY A 66 0.43 8.49 2.91
C GLY A 66 -0.15 9.84 3.33
N LEU A 67 0.39 10.95 2.85
CA LEU A 67 -0.10 12.30 3.14
C LEU A 67 -1.33 12.69 2.28
N ALA A 68 -1.38 12.21 1.06
CA ALA A 68 -2.35 12.61 0.04
C ALA A 68 -3.83 12.34 0.39
N PRO A 69 -4.23 11.29 1.16
CA PRO A 69 -5.62 11.05 1.52
C PRO A 69 -6.31 12.21 2.23
N PHE A 70 -5.58 13.00 3.02
CA PHE A 70 -6.14 14.21 3.65
C PHE A 70 -6.62 15.23 2.62
N PHE A 71 -5.83 15.40 1.55
CA PHE A 71 -6.18 16.31 0.46
C PHE A 71 -7.31 15.74 -0.42
N TRP A 72 -7.10 14.54 -0.99
CA TRP A 72 -8.04 13.96 -1.94
C TRP A 72 -9.41 13.65 -1.32
N GLY A 73 -9.43 13.23 -0.05
CA GLY A 73 -10.66 12.99 0.68
C GLY A 73 -11.51 14.26 0.84
N ALA A 74 -10.92 15.33 1.39
CA ALA A 74 -11.60 16.59 1.61
C ALA A 74 -12.05 17.26 0.31
N MET A 75 -11.17 17.26 -0.71
CA MET A 75 -11.47 17.86 -2.01
C MET A 75 -12.58 17.09 -2.74
N SER A 76 -12.59 15.75 -2.67
CA SER A 76 -13.62 14.95 -3.33
C SER A 76 -15.00 15.07 -2.68
N ASP A 77 -15.05 15.36 -1.38
CA ASP A 77 -16.30 15.67 -0.67
C ASP A 77 -16.88 17.04 -1.13
N ARG A 78 -16.02 17.98 -1.57
CA ARG A 78 -16.42 19.35 -1.95
C ARG A 78 -16.68 19.53 -3.44
N TYR A 79 -15.80 19.00 -4.30
CA TYR A 79 -15.82 19.27 -5.75
C TYR A 79 -16.42 18.12 -6.58
N GLY A 80 -16.82 17.03 -5.95
CA GLY A 80 -17.34 15.84 -6.61
C GLY A 80 -16.32 14.72 -6.73
N ARG A 81 -16.82 13.49 -6.85
CA ARG A 81 -15.98 12.29 -6.90
C ARG A 81 -15.29 12.14 -8.25
N LYS A 82 -16.10 12.20 -9.33
CA LYS A 82 -15.59 12.00 -10.69
C LYS A 82 -14.55 13.05 -11.11
N PRO A 83 -14.77 14.38 -10.92
CA PRO A 83 -13.79 15.39 -11.28
C PRO A 83 -12.44 15.18 -10.56
N LEU A 84 -12.48 14.84 -9.28
CA LEU A 84 -11.24 14.62 -8.49
C LEU A 84 -10.54 13.32 -8.88
N LEU A 85 -11.29 12.26 -9.22
CA LEU A 85 -10.68 11.03 -9.73
C LEU A 85 -9.98 11.30 -11.07
N ILE A 86 -10.62 12.04 -11.97
CA ILE A 86 -10.03 12.45 -13.26
C ILE A 86 -8.79 13.31 -13.05
N ALA A 87 -8.84 14.29 -12.14
CA ALA A 87 -7.70 15.16 -11.83
C ALA A 87 -6.51 14.35 -11.27
N GLY A 88 -6.76 13.39 -10.37
CA GLY A 88 -5.74 12.51 -9.82
C GLY A 88 -5.11 11.61 -10.90
N ILE A 89 -5.93 11.00 -11.77
CA ILE A 89 -5.43 10.15 -12.87
C ILE A 89 -4.62 11.00 -13.87
N LEU A 90 -5.10 12.20 -14.21
CA LEU A 90 -4.39 13.11 -15.11
C LEU A 90 -3.05 13.56 -14.53
N LEU A 91 -3.02 13.95 -13.26
CA LEU A 91 -1.77 14.30 -12.57
C LEU A 91 -0.80 13.12 -12.57
N TYR A 92 -1.29 11.90 -12.26
CA TYR A 92 -0.47 10.70 -12.30
C TYR A 92 0.09 10.43 -13.70
N ALA A 93 -0.73 10.58 -14.75
CA ALA A 93 -0.31 10.40 -16.14
C ALA A 93 0.79 11.41 -16.52
N VAL A 94 0.55 12.71 -16.28
CA VAL A 94 1.51 13.78 -16.61
C VAL A 94 2.83 13.58 -15.89
N VAL A 95 2.79 13.26 -14.59
CA VAL A 95 4.01 13.04 -13.81
C VAL A 95 4.71 11.74 -14.25
N SER A 96 3.98 10.68 -14.58
CA SER A 96 4.59 9.45 -15.12
C SER A 96 5.30 9.73 -16.45
N LEU A 97 4.70 10.52 -17.34
CA LEU A 97 5.34 10.94 -18.58
C LEU A 97 6.58 11.80 -18.30
N ALA A 98 6.53 12.73 -17.33
CA ALA A 98 7.69 13.53 -16.94
C ALA A 98 8.84 12.67 -16.37
N CYS A 99 8.53 11.57 -15.66
CA CYS A 99 9.54 10.63 -15.17
C CYS A 99 10.32 9.97 -16.30
N THR A 100 9.75 9.78 -17.50
CA THR A 100 10.46 9.15 -18.63
C THR A 100 11.66 9.95 -19.12
N ILE A 101 11.63 11.27 -18.93
CA ILE A 101 12.65 12.22 -19.39
C ILE A 101 13.42 12.84 -18.22
N ALA A 102 13.38 12.25 -17.03
CA ALA A 102 14.08 12.78 -15.87
C ALA A 102 15.61 12.78 -16.09
N PRO A 103 16.28 13.95 -16.07
CA PRO A 103 17.70 14.03 -16.40
C PRO A 103 18.62 13.62 -15.25
N SER A 104 18.09 13.47 -14.04
CA SER A 104 18.86 13.09 -12.85
C SER A 104 17.97 12.41 -11.81
N ILE A 105 18.61 11.68 -10.89
CA ILE A 105 17.90 11.02 -9.79
C ILE A 105 17.16 12.02 -8.89
N GLN A 106 17.70 13.22 -8.68
CA GLN A 106 17.08 14.25 -7.85
C GLN A 106 15.76 14.73 -8.45
N VAL A 107 15.73 14.96 -9.76
CA VAL A 107 14.49 15.32 -10.48
C VAL A 107 13.50 14.17 -10.42
N LEU A 108 13.97 12.94 -10.62
CA LEU A 108 13.12 11.75 -10.50
C LEU A 108 12.50 11.65 -9.11
N VAL A 109 13.25 11.85 -8.03
CA VAL A 109 12.76 11.82 -6.64
C VAL A 109 11.64 12.84 -6.43
N VAL A 110 11.80 14.09 -6.94
CA VAL A 110 10.75 15.10 -6.87
C VAL A 110 9.49 14.67 -7.64
N LEU A 111 9.65 14.16 -8.84
CA LEU A 111 8.54 13.65 -9.65
C LEU A 111 7.84 12.48 -8.95
N ARG A 112 8.58 11.59 -8.32
CA ARG A 112 8.04 10.45 -7.54
C ARG A 112 7.17 10.90 -6.36
N PHE A 113 7.50 12.03 -5.72
CA PHE A 113 6.62 12.64 -4.72
C PHE A 113 5.24 12.98 -5.32
N PHE A 114 5.21 13.70 -6.43
CA PHE A 114 3.94 14.06 -7.07
C PHE A 114 3.21 12.84 -7.65
N GLN A 115 3.95 11.84 -8.13
CA GLN A 115 3.35 10.58 -8.61
C GLN A 115 2.68 9.81 -7.47
N GLY A 116 3.32 9.71 -6.29
CA GLY A 116 2.74 9.08 -5.09
C GLY A 116 1.52 9.84 -4.57
N PHE A 117 1.59 11.17 -4.56
CA PHE A 117 0.47 12.04 -4.22
C PHE A 117 -0.74 11.80 -5.13
N ALA A 118 -0.51 11.74 -6.45
CA ALA A 118 -1.54 11.51 -7.44
C ALA A 118 -2.12 10.08 -7.37
N ALA A 119 -1.27 9.07 -7.16
CA ALA A 119 -1.68 7.66 -7.05
C ALA A 119 -2.71 7.42 -5.93
N ALA A 120 -2.61 8.16 -4.83
CA ALA A 120 -3.53 8.04 -3.71
C ALA A 120 -4.97 8.46 -4.05
N ALA A 121 -5.17 9.34 -5.03
CA ALA A 121 -6.51 9.75 -5.48
C ALA A 121 -7.35 8.55 -5.90
N GLY A 122 -6.75 7.59 -6.60
CA GLY A 122 -7.42 6.41 -7.11
C GLY A 122 -8.14 5.63 -6.03
N ILE A 123 -7.42 5.20 -4.98
CA ILE A 123 -8.00 4.39 -3.91
C ILE A 123 -8.94 5.18 -3.00
N VAL A 124 -8.60 6.45 -2.70
CA VAL A 124 -9.39 7.31 -1.81
C VAL A 124 -10.75 7.60 -2.41
N VAL A 125 -10.76 8.05 -3.68
CA VAL A 125 -12.01 8.41 -4.36
C VAL A 125 -12.82 7.17 -4.74
N ALA A 126 -12.16 6.06 -5.15
CA ALA A 126 -12.87 4.81 -5.44
C ALA A 126 -13.67 4.31 -4.23
N ARG A 127 -13.08 4.31 -3.02
CA ARG A 127 -13.81 3.94 -1.79
C ARG A 127 -14.99 4.85 -1.52
N ALA A 128 -14.83 6.16 -1.74
CA ALA A 128 -15.91 7.13 -1.56
C ALA A 128 -17.04 6.88 -2.56
N MET A 129 -16.74 6.66 -3.85
CA MET A 129 -17.72 6.34 -4.88
C MET A 129 -18.49 5.04 -4.59
N LEU A 130 -17.80 4.01 -4.11
CA LEU A 130 -18.45 2.76 -3.70
C LEU A 130 -19.41 2.98 -2.54
N ARG A 131 -19.01 3.77 -1.54
CA ARG A 131 -19.87 4.11 -0.41
C ARG A 131 -21.11 4.92 -0.85
N ASP A 132 -20.91 5.90 -1.74
CA ASP A 132 -22.00 6.74 -2.23
C ASP A 132 -23.00 5.95 -3.08
N ARG A 133 -22.52 4.96 -3.85
CA ARG A 133 -23.36 4.13 -4.74
C ARG A 133 -24.11 3.02 -4.01
N TYR A 134 -23.48 2.33 -3.03
CA TYR A 134 -24.04 1.13 -2.42
C TYR A 134 -24.62 1.35 -1.01
N GLY A 135 -24.49 2.58 -0.46
CA GLY A 135 -24.98 2.93 0.89
C GLY A 135 -24.27 2.19 2.01
N ALA A 136 -24.78 2.31 3.23
CA ALA A 136 -24.12 1.73 4.42
C ALA A 136 -24.07 0.20 4.38
N GLU A 137 -25.16 -0.46 4.00
CA GLU A 137 -25.27 -1.94 4.00
C GLU A 137 -24.44 -2.59 2.88
N GLY A 138 -24.42 -1.99 1.68
CA GLY A 138 -23.70 -2.55 0.53
C GLY A 138 -22.22 -2.21 0.48
N THR A 139 -21.77 -1.19 1.20
CA THR A 139 -20.39 -0.66 1.14
C THR A 139 -19.35 -1.70 1.48
N THR A 140 -19.54 -2.50 2.53
CA THR A 140 -18.58 -3.52 2.96
C THR A 140 -18.33 -4.55 1.85
N ARG A 141 -19.39 -5.05 1.22
CA ARG A 141 -19.30 -6.00 0.12
C ARG A 141 -18.64 -5.39 -1.12
N ALA A 142 -18.97 -4.13 -1.43
CA ALA A 142 -18.43 -3.41 -2.56
C ALA A 142 -16.92 -3.15 -2.40
N ILE A 143 -16.49 -2.68 -1.24
CA ILE A 143 -15.08 -2.47 -0.91
C ILE A 143 -14.33 -3.81 -0.91
N SER A 144 -14.89 -4.89 -0.35
CA SER A 144 -14.26 -6.22 -0.40
C SER A 144 -14.05 -6.70 -1.83
N THR A 145 -14.99 -6.42 -2.74
CA THR A 145 -14.82 -6.74 -4.16
C THR A 145 -13.68 -5.94 -4.80
N LEU A 146 -13.58 -4.63 -4.51
CA LEU A 146 -12.44 -3.81 -4.97
C LEU A 146 -11.11 -4.36 -4.46
N TYR A 147 -11.03 -4.71 -3.17
CA TYR A 147 -9.80 -5.27 -2.58
C TYR A 147 -9.43 -6.65 -3.13
N MET A 148 -10.37 -7.42 -3.66
CA MET A 148 -10.06 -8.66 -4.37
C MET A 148 -9.23 -8.39 -5.64
N PHE A 149 -9.55 -7.34 -6.41
CA PHE A 149 -8.72 -6.91 -7.53
C PHE A 149 -7.36 -6.39 -7.07
N LEU A 150 -7.36 -5.56 -6.01
CA LEU A 150 -6.12 -4.99 -5.44
C LEU A 150 -5.19 -6.05 -4.84
N ALA A 151 -5.68 -7.22 -4.46
CA ALA A 151 -4.84 -8.30 -3.94
C ALA A 151 -4.14 -9.10 -5.05
N LEU A 152 -4.75 -9.22 -6.22
CA LEU A 152 -4.21 -10.00 -7.34
C LEU A 152 -3.16 -9.23 -8.16
N ILE A 153 -3.38 -7.94 -8.36
CA ILE A 153 -2.53 -7.09 -9.20
C ILE A 153 -1.08 -7.03 -8.69
N PRO A 154 -0.80 -6.79 -7.39
CA PRO A 154 0.58 -6.77 -6.88
C PRO A 154 1.34 -8.09 -7.02
N ILE A 155 0.65 -9.22 -7.18
CA ILE A 155 1.30 -10.50 -7.43
C ILE A 155 1.85 -10.55 -8.86
N ALA A 156 1.10 -10.05 -9.84
CA ALA A 156 1.49 -10.07 -11.23
C ALA A 156 2.51 -8.99 -11.61
N LEU A 157 2.41 -7.80 -10.98
CA LEU A 157 3.19 -6.63 -11.37
C LEU A 157 4.72 -6.82 -11.28
N PRO A 158 5.31 -7.42 -10.25
CA PRO A 158 6.75 -7.64 -10.20
C PRO A 158 7.23 -8.61 -11.28
N ILE A 159 6.43 -9.63 -11.62
CA ILE A 159 6.74 -10.57 -12.72
C ILE A 159 6.75 -9.81 -14.04
N VAL A 160 5.70 -9.03 -14.30
CA VAL A 160 5.60 -8.21 -15.53
C VAL A 160 6.74 -7.20 -15.56
N GLY A 161 7.03 -6.51 -14.47
CA GLY A 161 8.12 -5.54 -14.36
C GLY A 161 9.49 -6.17 -14.60
N GLY A 162 9.75 -7.30 -13.96
CA GLY A 162 11.00 -8.05 -14.17
C GLY A 162 11.18 -8.49 -15.60
N TYR A 163 10.12 -9.02 -16.23
CA TYR A 163 10.17 -9.46 -17.62
C TYR A 163 10.33 -8.28 -18.61
N LEU A 164 9.60 -7.19 -18.39
CA LEU A 164 9.74 -5.99 -19.20
C LEU A 164 11.15 -5.38 -19.09
N SER A 165 11.77 -5.43 -17.92
CA SER A 165 13.14 -4.92 -17.69
C SER A 165 14.24 -5.67 -18.46
N LEU A 166 13.94 -6.85 -19.04
CA LEU A 166 14.86 -7.56 -19.94
C LEU A 166 14.92 -6.93 -21.35
N PHE A 167 13.86 -6.24 -21.76
CA PHE A 167 13.69 -5.70 -23.12
C PHE A 167 13.60 -4.20 -23.18
N LEU A 168 13.15 -3.58 -22.09
CA LEU A 168 12.85 -2.15 -21.98
C LEU A 168 13.82 -1.49 -21.02
N VAL A 169 14.12 -0.22 -21.27
CA VAL A 169 14.86 0.62 -20.32
C VAL A 169 13.92 1.13 -19.21
N TRP A 170 14.48 1.54 -18.11
CA TRP A 170 13.71 2.02 -16.93
C TRP A 170 12.68 3.12 -17.27
N SER A 171 12.99 4.00 -18.23
CA SER A 171 12.08 5.06 -18.69
C SER A 171 10.80 4.52 -19.32
N ASP A 172 10.89 3.38 -20.02
CA ASP A 172 9.74 2.77 -20.68
C ASP A 172 8.75 2.16 -19.69
N LEU A 173 9.22 1.82 -18.47
CA LEU A 173 8.33 1.41 -17.40
C LEU A 173 7.45 2.58 -16.93
N PHE A 174 7.99 3.80 -16.88
CA PHE A 174 7.19 5.00 -16.61
C PHE A 174 6.24 5.33 -17.78
N LEU A 175 6.67 5.09 -19.02
CA LEU A 175 5.80 5.20 -20.18
C LEU A 175 4.64 4.19 -20.11
N THR A 176 4.91 2.98 -19.65
CA THR A 176 3.87 1.97 -19.41
C THR A 176 2.86 2.44 -18.36
N MET A 177 3.33 3.05 -17.25
CA MET A 177 2.46 3.65 -16.23
C MET A 177 1.61 4.80 -16.80
N PHE A 178 2.20 5.65 -17.66
CA PHE A 178 1.48 6.70 -18.38
C PHE A 178 0.37 6.13 -19.26
N VAL A 179 0.66 5.10 -20.07
CA VAL A 179 -0.33 4.46 -20.95
C VAL A 179 -1.47 3.84 -20.14
N VAL A 180 -1.17 3.14 -19.05
CA VAL A 180 -2.19 2.57 -18.15
C VAL A 180 -3.06 3.68 -17.56
N ALA A 181 -2.45 4.81 -17.15
CA ALA A 181 -3.19 5.96 -16.64
C ALA A 181 -4.08 6.60 -17.71
N LEU A 182 -3.59 6.72 -18.94
CA LEU A 182 -4.39 7.25 -20.07
C LEU A 182 -5.60 6.37 -20.39
N VAL A 183 -5.41 5.05 -20.42
CA VAL A 183 -6.52 4.09 -20.61
C VAL A 183 -7.53 4.19 -19.47
N SER A 184 -7.03 4.29 -18.23
CA SER A 184 -7.88 4.49 -17.05
C SER A 184 -8.66 5.81 -17.13
N LEU A 185 -8.00 6.91 -17.54
CA LEU A 185 -8.60 8.23 -17.72
C LEU A 185 -9.75 8.19 -18.70
N LEU A 186 -9.53 7.61 -19.89
CA LEU A 186 -10.56 7.47 -20.92
C LEU A 186 -11.73 6.62 -20.43
N GLY A 187 -11.46 5.49 -19.75
CA GLY A 187 -12.49 4.62 -19.20
C GLY A 187 -13.34 5.31 -18.14
N VAL A 188 -12.69 6.00 -17.20
CA VAL A 188 -13.37 6.75 -16.12
C VAL A 188 -14.15 7.94 -16.68
N ALA A 189 -13.55 8.72 -17.58
CA ALA A 189 -14.20 9.89 -18.16
C ALA A 189 -15.49 9.50 -18.92
N TRP A 190 -15.44 8.40 -19.65
CA TRP A 190 -16.54 7.99 -20.54
C TRP A 190 -17.63 7.18 -19.83
N ARG A 191 -17.27 6.29 -18.88
CA ARG A 191 -18.20 5.31 -18.30
C ARG A 191 -18.62 5.57 -16.87
N ILE A 192 -17.80 6.28 -16.09
CA ILE A 192 -18.11 6.58 -14.69
C ILE A 192 -18.99 7.83 -14.63
N GLN A 193 -20.10 7.73 -13.92
CA GLN A 193 -20.96 8.87 -13.60
C GLN A 193 -20.58 9.44 -12.24
N GLU A 194 -20.93 10.73 -12.02
CA GLU A 194 -20.79 11.35 -10.70
C GLU A 194 -21.66 10.61 -9.68
N THR A 195 -21.10 10.35 -8.51
CA THR A 195 -21.79 9.63 -7.43
C THR A 195 -22.12 10.52 -6.23
N LEU A 196 -21.51 11.70 -6.16
CA LEU A 196 -21.78 12.65 -5.08
C LEU A 196 -23.19 13.23 -5.25
N ASN A 197 -24.06 12.97 -4.27
CA ASN A 197 -25.35 13.65 -4.17
C ASN A 197 -25.16 14.95 -3.39
N THR A 198 -25.20 16.10 -4.08
CA THR A 198 -24.93 17.42 -3.49
C THR A 198 -25.85 17.76 -2.33
N VAL A 199 -27.15 17.41 -2.40
CA VAL A 199 -28.10 17.65 -1.31
C VAL A 199 -27.73 16.87 -0.05
N LEU A 200 -27.30 15.61 -0.21
CA LEU A 200 -26.85 14.79 0.92
C LEU A 200 -25.44 15.18 1.39
N SER A 201 -24.61 15.76 0.53
CA SER A 201 -23.27 16.23 0.92
C SER A 201 -23.35 17.47 1.81
N ASP A 202 -24.22 18.41 1.49
CA ASP A 202 -24.40 19.65 2.29
C ASP A 202 -24.93 19.32 3.69
N LEU A 203 -25.93 18.44 3.79
CA LEU A 203 -26.44 17.93 5.08
C LEU A 203 -25.36 17.16 5.86
N ARG A 204 -24.49 16.41 5.18
CA ARG A 204 -23.36 15.70 5.81
C ARG A 204 -22.25 16.65 6.26
N ILE A 205 -21.99 17.74 5.54
CA ILE A 205 -21.00 18.75 5.91
C ILE A 205 -21.49 19.51 7.16
N GLU A 206 -22.75 19.88 7.22
CA GLU A 206 -23.36 20.49 8.40
C GLU A 206 -23.35 19.54 9.61
N GLN A 207 -23.73 18.29 9.43
CA GLN A 207 -23.62 17.27 10.48
C GLN A 207 -22.15 16.97 10.86
N LYS A 208 -21.22 16.92 9.92
CA LYS A 208 -19.79 16.76 10.22
C LYS A 208 -19.22 17.94 11.00
N SER A 209 -19.62 19.17 10.72
CA SER A 209 -19.20 20.34 11.50
C SER A 209 -19.78 20.32 12.91
N ALA A 210 -21.00 19.81 13.10
CA ALA A 210 -21.62 19.63 14.42
C ALA A 210 -21.09 18.41 15.19
N ILE A 211 -20.68 17.33 14.51
CA ILE A 211 -20.23 16.04 15.11
C ILE A 211 -18.69 15.93 15.16
N SER A 212 -17.97 16.81 14.47
CA SER A 212 -16.50 16.77 14.31
C SER A 212 -15.74 17.21 15.57
N THR A 213 -16.12 16.77 16.74
CA THR A 213 -15.46 17.20 17.99
C THR A 213 -14.53 16.18 18.64
N VAL A 214 -14.27 15.01 17.99
CA VAL A 214 -13.19 14.16 18.49
C VAL A 214 -11.86 14.88 18.27
N ALA A 215 -11.30 15.40 19.37
CA ALA A 215 -10.05 16.13 19.32
C ALA A 215 -8.93 15.21 18.83
N THR A 216 -8.02 15.71 18.00
CA THR A 216 -6.82 14.94 17.56
C THR A 216 -6.05 14.40 18.76
N LYS A 217 -6.04 15.15 19.88
CA LYS A 217 -5.42 14.75 21.15
C LYS A 217 -6.06 13.50 21.75
N GLU A 218 -7.38 13.34 21.60
CA GLU A 218 -8.11 12.17 22.11
C GLU A 218 -7.76 10.92 21.27
N ILE A 219 -7.66 11.05 19.94
CA ILE A 219 -7.25 9.96 19.06
C ILE A 219 -5.80 9.53 19.38
N LEU A 220 -4.89 10.51 19.50
CA LEU A 220 -3.49 10.26 19.81
C LEU A 220 -3.25 9.88 21.29
N GLY A 221 -4.23 10.07 22.17
CA GLY A 221 -4.19 9.61 23.58
C GLY A 221 -4.70 8.18 23.76
N ASN A 222 -5.36 7.59 22.75
CA ASN A 222 -5.95 6.28 22.90
C ASN A 222 -4.90 5.17 22.69
N ARG A 223 -4.68 4.35 23.72
CA ARG A 223 -3.66 3.30 23.72
C ARG A 223 -3.92 2.21 22.67
N GLN A 224 -5.18 1.82 22.48
CA GLN A 224 -5.54 0.80 21.48
C GLN A 224 -5.26 1.30 20.06
N PHE A 225 -5.62 2.56 19.78
CA PHE A 225 -5.30 3.22 18.51
C PHE A 225 -3.80 3.27 18.25
N LEU A 226 -3.01 3.73 19.24
CA LEU A 226 -1.56 3.83 19.11
C LEU A 226 -0.92 2.44 18.93
N ARG A 227 -1.35 1.44 19.70
CA ARG A 227 -0.85 0.06 19.60
C ARG A 227 -0.99 -0.46 18.17
N SER A 228 -2.22 -0.48 17.66
CA SER A 228 -2.50 -1.03 16.33
C SER A 228 -1.84 -0.21 15.21
N THR A 229 -1.77 1.12 15.37
CA THR A 229 -1.11 2.01 14.42
C THR A 229 0.39 1.76 14.35
N PHE A 230 1.08 1.70 15.50
CA PHE A 230 2.53 1.49 15.53
C PHE A 230 2.94 0.07 15.13
N ILE A 231 2.15 -0.95 15.51
CA ILE A 231 2.40 -2.33 15.03
C ILE A 231 2.40 -2.35 13.50
N ASN A 232 1.39 -1.76 12.86
CA ASN A 232 1.32 -1.77 11.41
C ASN A 232 2.35 -0.82 10.77
N MET A 233 2.69 0.30 11.40
CA MET A 233 3.75 1.21 10.95
C MET A 233 5.10 0.49 10.88
N PHE A 234 5.48 -0.23 11.93
CA PHE A 234 6.75 -0.97 11.97
C PHE A 234 6.75 -2.16 11.00
N ALA A 235 5.63 -2.89 10.88
CA ALA A 235 5.49 -3.96 9.88
C ALA A 235 5.63 -3.43 8.46
N MET A 236 4.99 -2.30 8.16
CA MET A 236 5.10 -1.60 6.88
C MET A 236 6.52 -1.09 6.62
N SER A 237 7.21 -0.57 7.64
CA SER A 237 8.60 -0.13 7.53
C SER A 237 9.52 -1.27 7.10
N GLY A 238 9.37 -2.45 7.71
CA GLY A 238 10.12 -3.65 7.31
C GLY A 238 9.85 -4.06 5.86
N THR A 239 8.60 -3.97 5.42
CA THR A 239 8.22 -4.25 4.03
C THR A 239 8.84 -3.24 3.06
N VAL A 240 8.74 -1.95 3.35
CA VAL A 240 9.30 -0.88 2.49
C VAL A 240 10.82 -0.96 2.42
N LEU A 241 11.49 -1.28 3.54
CA LEU A 241 12.92 -1.55 3.58
C LEU A 241 13.30 -2.77 2.74
N PHE A 242 12.56 -3.88 2.87
CA PHE A 242 12.80 -5.07 2.07
C PHE A 242 12.64 -4.78 0.59
N VAL A 243 11.51 -4.23 0.16
CA VAL A 243 11.22 -3.92 -1.25
C VAL A 243 12.25 -2.95 -1.83
N GLY A 244 12.65 -1.92 -1.09
CA GLY A 244 13.62 -0.92 -1.55
C GLY A 244 15.05 -1.45 -1.68
N ASN A 245 15.42 -2.48 -0.91
CA ASN A 245 16.78 -3.02 -0.90
C ASN A 245 16.91 -4.35 -1.67
N TYR A 246 15.81 -5.12 -1.79
CA TYR A 246 15.87 -6.49 -2.25
C TYR A 246 16.51 -6.63 -3.64
N SER A 247 16.12 -5.83 -4.62
CA SER A 247 16.65 -5.95 -5.99
C SER A 247 18.15 -5.69 -6.09
N PHE A 248 18.67 -4.79 -5.28
CA PHE A 248 20.12 -4.53 -5.19
C PHE A 248 20.85 -5.66 -4.51
N LEU A 249 20.33 -6.13 -3.36
CA LEU A 249 20.95 -7.21 -2.60
C LEU A 249 20.93 -8.52 -3.38
N SER A 250 19.85 -8.81 -4.09
CA SER A 250 19.76 -10.04 -4.88
C SER A 250 20.67 -10.01 -6.10
N SER A 251 20.81 -8.87 -6.78
CA SER A 251 21.76 -8.72 -7.89
C SER A 251 23.20 -8.85 -7.42
N SER A 252 23.57 -8.24 -6.27
CA SER A 252 24.93 -8.24 -5.77
C SER A 252 25.35 -9.56 -5.11
N VAL A 253 24.44 -10.20 -4.34
CA VAL A 253 24.75 -11.42 -3.57
C VAL A 253 24.47 -12.69 -4.36
N TYR A 254 23.34 -12.73 -5.10
CA TYR A 254 22.89 -13.93 -5.80
C TYR A 254 23.02 -13.83 -7.32
N GLN A 255 23.47 -12.68 -7.85
CA GLN A 255 23.60 -12.40 -9.29
C GLN A 255 22.29 -12.69 -10.06
N THR A 256 21.16 -12.41 -9.42
CA THR A 256 19.83 -12.64 -10.00
C THR A 256 19.52 -11.63 -11.10
N SER A 257 18.86 -12.12 -12.15
CA SER A 257 18.32 -11.28 -13.22
C SER A 257 17.04 -10.56 -12.78
N PRO A 258 16.61 -9.48 -13.48
CA PRO A 258 15.39 -8.73 -13.14
C PRO A 258 14.13 -9.57 -13.11
N ASP A 259 13.99 -10.55 -14.00
CA ASP A 259 12.86 -11.50 -14.05
C ASP A 259 12.83 -12.41 -12.82
N GLN A 260 13.98 -12.94 -12.39
CA GLN A 260 14.10 -13.73 -11.15
C GLN A 260 13.72 -12.89 -9.94
N ASN A 261 14.13 -11.62 -9.88
CA ASN A 261 13.71 -10.68 -8.84
C ASN A 261 12.20 -10.48 -8.84
N GLY A 262 11.59 -10.40 -10.02
CA GLY A 262 10.14 -10.31 -10.19
C GLY A 262 9.41 -11.51 -9.60
N TYR A 263 9.88 -12.73 -9.80
CA TYR A 263 9.26 -13.95 -9.22
C TYR A 263 9.33 -13.98 -7.69
N ILE A 264 10.45 -13.54 -7.10
CA ILE A 264 10.60 -13.53 -5.64
C ILE A 264 9.69 -12.47 -5.00
N LEU A 265 9.61 -11.28 -5.59
CA LEU A 265 8.68 -10.23 -5.14
C LEU A 265 7.22 -10.64 -5.33
N ALA A 266 6.90 -11.37 -6.40
CA ALA A 266 5.57 -11.95 -6.58
C ALA A 266 5.25 -12.99 -5.50
N GLY A 267 6.19 -13.84 -5.12
CA GLY A 267 6.07 -14.77 -4.00
C GLY A 267 5.83 -14.06 -2.68
N PHE A 268 6.55 -12.95 -2.43
CA PHE A 268 6.33 -12.07 -1.29
C PHE A 268 4.90 -11.51 -1.26
N ASN A 269 4.42 -10.93 -2.35
CA ASN A 269 3.07 -10.37 -2.46
C ASN A 269 1.98 -11.46 -2.40
N PHE A 270 2.23 -12.64 -2.95
CA PHE A 270 1.33 -13.80 -2.83
C PHE A 270 1.18 -14.22 -1.37
N SER A 271 2.28 -14.33 -0.64
CA SER A 271 2.25 -14.69 0.78
C SER A 271 1.54 -13.65 1.62
N LEU A 272 1.73 -12.34 1.32
CA LEU A 272 0.98 -11.25 1.95
C LEU A 272 -0.53 -11.41 1.72
N ALA A 273 -0.94 -11.71 0.49
CA ALA A 273 -2.34 -11.96 0.17
C ALA A 273 -2.89 -13.18 0.93
N CYS A 274 -2.14 -14.25 1.03
CA CYS A 274 -2.51 -15.41 1.86
C CYS A 274 -2.72 -15.02 3.32
N GLY A 275 -1.84 -14.17 3.89
CA GLY A 275 -1.98 -13.62 5.24
C GLY A 275 -3.26 -12.81 5.42
N ILE A 276 -3.63 -11.99 4.43
CA ILE A 276 -4.88 -11.24 4.44
C ILE A 276 -6.09 -12.18 4.40
N TYR A 277 -6.05 -13.24 3.60
CA TYR A 277 -7.16 -14.16 3.44
C TYR A 277 -7.35 -15.09 4.64
N ILE A 278 -6.28 -15.57 5.26
CA ILE A 278 -6.34 -16.51 6.39
C ILE A 278 -7.08 -15.93 7.60
N VAL A 279 -7.11 -14.61 7.73
CA VAL A 279 -7.82 -13.88 8.78
C VAL A 279 -9.29 -14.30 8.88
N ARG A 280 -9.93 -14.56 7.74
CA ARG A 280 -11.34 -15.02 7.70
C ARG A 280 -11.54 -16.37 8.41
N VAL A 281 -10.50 -17.19 8.42
CA VAL A 281 -10.51 -18.51 9.05
C VAL A 281 -10.10 -18.44 10.51
N ILE A 282 -9.04 -17.68 10.83
CA ILE A 282 -8.45 -17.69 12.18
C ILE A 282 -9.21 -16.82 13.18
N VAL A 283 -9.77 -15.68 12.74
CA VAL A 283 -10.45 -14.74 13.65
C VAL A 283 -11.67 -15.36 14.37
N PRO A 284 -12.53 -16.17 13.73
CA PRO A 284 -13.64 -16.82 14.42
C PRO A 284 -13.21 -17.75 15.57
N PHE A 285 -12.00 -18.31 15.51
CA PHE A 285 -11.49 -19.25 16.53
C PHE A 285 -10.64 -18.58 17.59
N TYR A 286 -9.81 -17.62 17.22
CA TYR A 286 -8.80 -17.02 18.10
C TYR A 286 -9.09 -15.56 18.48
N GLY A 287 -10.03 -14.91 17.80
CA GLY A 287 -10.31 -13.49 17.95
C GLY A 287 -9.26 -12.59 17.29
N ILE A 288 -9.55 -11.29 17.23
CA ILE A 288 -8.72 -10.30 16.52
C ILE A 288 -7.36 -10.13 17.20
N ALA A 289 -7.34 -9.92 18.52
CA ALA A 289 -6.11 -9.64 19.26
C ALA A 289 -5.07 -10.76 19.16
N ARG A 290 -5.49 -12.03 19.35
CA ARG A 290 -4.59 -13.19 19.20
C ARG A 290 -4.12 -13.37 17.76
N SER A 291 -4.98 -13.13 16.79
CA SER A 291 -4.60 -13.19 15.37
C SER A 291 -3.51 -12.17 15.02
N ILE A 292 -3.61 -10.94 15.54
CA ILE A 292 -2.55 -9.92 15.38
C ILE A 292 -1.26 -10.38 16.07
N GLN A 293 -1.34 -10.94 17.29
CA GLN A 293 -0.18 -11.48 18.00
C GLN A 293 0.53 -12.56 17.18
N CYS A 294 -0.21 -13.50 16.57
CA CYS A 294 0.35 -14.51 15.67
C CYS A 294 1.04 -13.87 14.45
N GLY A 295 0.41 -12.86 13.84
CA GLY A 295 1.00 -12.12 12.71
C GLY A 295 2.31 -11.43 13.08
N VAL A 296 2.35 -10.72 14.22
CA VAL A 296 3.57 -10.06 14.73
C VAL A 296 4.63 -11.08 15.11
N GLY A 297 4.24 -12.19 15.73
CA GLY A 297 5.16 -13.30 16.06
C GLY A 297 5.81 -13.89 14.81
N ALA A 298 5.03 -14.20 13.78
CA ALA A 298 5.55 -14.71 12.51
C ALA A 298 6.51 -13.72 11.84
N LEU A 299 6.13 -12.43 11.81
CA LEU A 299 6.98 -11.35 11.28
C LEU A 299 8.30 -11.24 12.05
N ALA A 300 8.26 -11.24 13.39
CA ALA A 300 9.43 -11.08 14.23
C ALA A 300 10.38 -12.29 14.10
N VAL A 301 9.86 -13.51 14.21
CA VAL A 301 10.65 -14.74 14.06
C VAL A 301 11.35 -14.78 12.71
N ALA A 302 10.62 -14.45 11.63
CA ALA A 302 11.18 -14.48 10.28
C ALA A 302 12.34 -13.47 10.13
N TRP A 303 12.14 -12.21 10.49
CA TRP A 303 13.17 -11.19 10.29
C TRP A 303 14.36 -11.34 11.22
N VAL A 304 14.15 -11.79 12.47
CA VAL A 304 15.24 -12.11 13.39
C VAL A 304 16.05 -13.31 12.87
N ALA A 305 15.38 -14.31 12.27
CA ALA A 305 16.07 -15.43 11.65
C ALA A 305 16.93 -15.00 10.45
N VAL A 306 16.40 -14.15 9.54
CA VAL A 306 17.19 -13.60 8.42
C VAL A 306 18.39 -12.82 8.95
N ALA A 307 18.20 -11.93 9.93
CA ALA A 307 19.27 -11.13 10.51
C ALA A 307 20.35 -12.04 11.16
N GLY A 308 19.94 -13.02 11.95
CA GLY A 308 20.87 -13.96 12.60
C GLY A 308 21.68 -14.78 11.60
N ILE A 309 21.05 -15.33 10.57
CA ILE A 309 21.76 -16.09 9.53
C ILE A 309 22.71 -15.17 8.75
N SER A 310 22.27 -13.98 8.37
CA SER A 310 23.06 -13.03 7.58
C SER A 310 24.31 -12.50 8.29
N MET A 311 24.40 -12.65 9.62
CA MET A 311 25.60 -12.31 10.38
C MET A 311 26.75 -13.32 10.15
N PHE A 312 26.44 -14.57 9.84
CA PHE A 312 27.44 -15.63 9.68
C PHE A 312 27.68 -15.97 8.21
N ALA A 313 26.65 -15.98 7.39
CA ALA A 313 26.72 -16.26 5.96
C ALA A 313 25.49 -15.70 5.23
N ALA A 314 25.65 -15.42 3.94
CA ALA A 314 24.47 -15.10 3.12
C ALA A 314 23.55 -16.33 3.08
N PRO A 315 22.23 -16.21 3.40
CA PRO A 315 21.29 -17.32 3.28
C PRO A 315 21.19 -17.75 1.81
N THR A 316 20.90 -19.02 1.55
CA THR A 316 20.60 -19.43 0.17
C THR A 316 19.34 -18.71 -0.32
N ALA A 317 19.22 -18.45 -1.62
CA ALA A 317 18.07 -17.75 -2.20
C ALA A 317 16.74 -18.43 -1.83
N VAL A 318 16.70 -19.77 -1.79
CA VAL A 318 15.51 -20.55 -1.41
C VAL A 318 15.15 -20.35 0.06
N LEU A 319 16.15 -20.39 0.96
CA LEU A 319 15.95 -20.18 2.39
C LEU A 319 15.48 -18.74 2.66
N LEU A 320 16.12 -17.75 2.04
CA LEU A 320 15.70 -16.36 2.13
C LEU A 320 14.24 -16.21 1.70
N LEU A 321 13.87 -16.76 0.54
CA LEU A 321 12.49 -16.69 0.03
C LEU A 321 11.50 -17.29 1.02
N ALA A 322 11.77 -18.48 1.56
CA ALA A 322 10.88 -19.14 2.52
C ALA A 322 10.65 -18.30 3.78
N ILE A 323 11.73 -17.72 4.34
CA ILE A 323 11.65 -16.91 5.56
C ILE A 323 10.93 -15.58 5.26
N VAL A 324 11.24 -14.94 4.14
CA VAL A 324 10.60 -13.67 3.73
C VAL A 324 9.11 -13.86 3.42
N MET A 325 8.72 -15.02 2.87
CA MET A 325 7.30 -15.37 2.71
C MET A 325 6.59 -15.51 4.06
N LEU A 326 7.24 -16.08 5.08
CA LEU A 326 6.67 -16.14 6.45
C LEU A 326 6.50 -14.74 7.04
N ALA A 327 7.48 -13.84 6.87
CA ALA A 327 7.38 -12.45 7.30
C ALA A 327 6.22 -11.72 6.62
N SER A 328 6.11 -11.88 5.32
CA SER A 328 5.05 -11.27 4.50
C SER A 328 3.66 -11.80 4.87
N PHE A 329 3.53 -13.10 5.14
CA PHE A 329 2.30 -13.70 5.65
C PHE A 329 1.87 -13.07 6.97
N GLY A 330 2.80 -12.92 7.92
CA GLY A 330 2.55 -12.24 9.19
C GLY A 330 2.12 -10.78 8.99
N HIS A 331 2.78 -10.05 8.10
CA HIS A 331 2.38 -8.68 7.75
C HIS A 331 0.99 -8.62 7.13
N GLY A 332 0.60 -9.59 6.29
CA GLY A 332 -0.75 -9.70 5.72
C GLY A 332 -1.84 -9.78 6.78
N ILE A 333 -1.63 -10.57 7.85
CA ILE A 333 -2.54 -10.65 9.00
C ILE A 333 -2.65 -9.29 9.71
N ILE A 334 -1.51 -8.63 9.98
CA ILE A 334 -1.46 -7.32 10.64
C ILE A 334 -2.19 -6.28 9.79
N MET A 335 -1.90 -6.21 8.50
CA MET A 335 -2.50 -5.26 7.55
C MET A 335 -4.01 -5.40 7.43
N ALA A 336 -4.53 -6.63 7.54
CA ALA A 336 -5.96 -6.88 7.47
C ALA A 336 -6.72 -6.49 8.76
N LEU A 337 -6.11 -6.65 9.93
CA LEU A 337 -6.79 -6.51 11.22
C LEU A 337 -6.52 -5.20 11.94
N SER A 338 -5.29 -4.68 11.87
CA SER A 338 -4.89 -3.49 12.65
C SER A 338 -5.70 -2.23 12.34
N PRO A 339 -6.12 -1.93 11.09
CA PRO A 339 -6.96 -0.77 10.82
C PRO A 339 -8.32 -0.86 11.52
N GLY A 340 -8.93 -2.05 11.50
CA GLY A 340 -10.20 -2.30 12.17
C GLY A 340 -10.08 -2.15 13.68
N GLU A 341 -9.06 -2.76 14.29
CA GLU A 341 -8.82 -2.69 15.73
C GLU A 341 -8.52 -1.26 16.21
N ALA A 342 -7.74 -0.50 15.44
CA ALA A 342 -7.45 0.90 15.75
C ALA A 342 -8.70 1.79 15.78
N LEU A 343 -9.72 1.47 14.98
CA LEU A 343 -10.92 2.29 14.83
C LEU A 343 -12.05 1.91 15.79
N VAL A 344 -11.97 0.78 16.48
CA VAL A 344 -13.01 0.32 17.43
C VAL A 344 -13.39 1.40 18.47
N PRO A 345 -12.46 2.18 19.07
CA PRO A 345 -12.80 3.19 20.06
C PRO A 345 -13.55 4.40 19.48
N PHE A 346 -13.59 4.56 18.16
CA PHE A 346 -14.06 5.78 17.49
C PHE A 346 -15.30 5.51 16.62
N SER A 347 -16.48 5.34 17.23
CA SER A 347 -17.76 5.29 16.51
C SER A 347 -18.08 6.63 15.83
N VAL A 348 -17.79 7.74 16.53
CA VAL A 348 -17.83 9.10 16.00
C VAL A 348 -16.41 9.53 15.65
N GLY A 349 -16.18 10.12 14.46
CA GLY A 349 -14.86 10.57 14.03
C GLY A 349 -13.96 9.48 13.42
N ALA A 350 -14.50 8.29 13.13
CA ALA A 350 -13.75 7.19 12.51
C ALA A 350 -13.01 7.58 11.20
N GLY A 351 -13.57 8.51 10.42
CA GLY A 351 -12.91 9.02 9.21
C GLY A 351 -11.62 9.78 9.49
N LYS A 352 -11.60 10.62 10.53
CA LYS A 352 -10.42 11.37 10.97
C LYS A 352 -9.38 10.41 11.58
N ALA A 353 -9.81 9.47 12.40
CA ALA A 353 -8.94 8.45 12.97
C ALA A 353 -8.31 7.57 11.88
N SER A 354 -9.09 7.14 10.88
CA SER A 354 -8.56 6.37 9.74
C SER A 354 -7.54 7.14 8.90
N ALA A 355 -7.75 8.44 8.70
CA ALA A 355 -6.79 9.29 7.99
C ALA A 355 -5.48 9.44 8.77
N ILE A 356 -5.55 9.67 10.10
CA ILE A 356 -4.37 9.73 10.97
C ILE A 356 -3.64 8.38 10.98
N TYR A 357 -4.37 7.27 11.10
CA TYR A 357 -3.81 5.92 11.03
C TYR A 357 -2.99 5.70 9.75
N GLY A 358 -3.58 5.94 8.58
CA GLY A 358 -2.90 5.76 7.30
C GLY A 358 -1.71 6.70 7.11
N CYS A 359 -1.82 7.94 7.60
CA CYS A 359 -0.72 8.91 7.58
C CYS A 359 0.46 8.43 8.44
N VAL A 360 0.22 8.11 9.72
CA VAL A 360 1.28 7.67 10.63
C VAL A 360 1.96 6.41 10.11
N GLN A 361 1.20 5.44 9.58
CA GLN A 361 1.72 4.23 8.99
C GLN A 361 2.67 4.52 7.82
N SER A 362 2.23 5.29 6.83
CA SER A 362 3.00 5.51 5.60
C SER A 362 4.15 6.49 5.79
N VAL A 363 3.92 7.58 6.52
CA VAL A 363 4.97 8.57 6.83
C VAL A 363 6.03 7.95 7.73
N GLY A 364 5.62 7.20 8.77
CA GLY A 364 6.55 6.50 9.66
C GLY A 364 7.38 5.48 8.90
N ALA A 365 6.77 4.68 8.03
CA ALA A 365 7.49 3.73 7.19
C ALA A 365 8.49 4.41 6.25
N ALA A 366 8.11 5.51 5.60
CA ALA A 366 8.99 6.25 4.72
C ALA A 366 10.18 6.89 5.48
N VAL A 367 9.92 7.50 6.64
CA VAL A 367 10.96 8.13 7.48
C VAL A 367 11.94 7.10 8.00
N ILE A 368 11.47 5.99 8.55
CA ILE A 368 12.33 4.91 9.05
C ILE A 368 13.18 4.35 7.90
N SER A 369 12.58 4.06 6.76
CA SER A 369 13.30 3.52 5.61
C SER A 369 14.34 4.49 5.06
N TYR A 370 14.01 5.78 5.00
CA TYR A 370 14.96 6.81 4.59
C TYR A 370 16.11 6.97 5.58
N THR A 371 15.84 6.92 6.88
CA THR A 371 16.89 6.98 7.91
C THR A 371 17.88 5.82 7.77
N VAL A 372 17.40 4.61 7.52
CA VAL A 372 18.26 3.44 7.26
C VAL A 372 19.12 3.64 6.00
N ALA A 373 18.54 4.19 4.94
CA ALA A 373 19.28 4.50 3.71
C ALA A 373 20.36 5.58 3.93
N LEU A 374 20.08 6.62 4.76
CA LEU A 374 21.06 7.66 5.12
C LEU A 374 22.22 7.12 5.98
N LEU A 375 21.99 6.09 6.79
CA LEU A 375 23.03 5.42 7.56
C LEU A 375 23.97 4.59 6.67
N GLY A 376 23.71 4.50 5.38
CA GLY A 376 24.54 3.79 4.41
C GLY A 376 24.50 2.27 4.57
N MET A 377 23.46 1.73 5.18
CA MET A 377 23.27 0.28 5.33
C MET A 377 22.98 -0.35 3.96
N GLN A 378 23.97 -1.03 3.40
CA GLN A 378 23.91 -1.59 2.05
C GLN A 378 24.15 -3.11 2.03
N ASN A 379 24.70 -3.67 3.10
CA ASN A 379 24.97 -5.08 3.20
C ASN A 379 23.72 -5.86 3.67
N MET A 380 23.64 -7.13 3.26
CA MET A 380 22.53 -8.01 3.62
C MET A 380 22.30 -8.08 5.14
N SER A 381 23.38 -8.18 5.95
CA SER A 381 23.31 -8.24 7.41
C SER A 381 22.78 -6.94 8.03
N GLU A 382 23.25 -5.79 7.55
CA GLU A 382 22.83 -4.47 8.07
C GLU A 382 21.34 -4.20 7.79
N VAL A 383 20.93 -4.43 6.53
CA VAL A 383 19.54 -4.23 6.12
C VAL A 383 18.60 -5.18 6.87
N SER A 384 18.97 -6.46 6.97
CA SER A 384 18.15 -7.44 7.71
C SER A 384 18.08 -7.15 9.20
N MET A 385 19.16 -6.64 9.84
CA MET A 385 19.11 -6.15 11.23
C MET A 385 18.17 -4.96 11.39
N ALA A 386 18.19 -3.99 10.47
CA ALA A 386 17.27 -2.85 10.51
C ALA A 386 15.81 -3.30 10.42
N ILE A 387 15.51 -4.27 9.53
CA ILE A 387 14.17 -4.82 9.40
C ILE A 387 13.78 -5.64 10.65
N ALA A 388 14.71 -6.44 11.20
CA ALA A 388 14.47 -7.18 12.43
C ALA A 388 14.20 -6.24 13.61
N LEU A 389 14.90 -5.10 13.70
CA LEU A 389 14.62 -4.07 14.70
C LEU A 389 13.20 -3.52 14.56
N CYS A 390 12.73 -3.23 13.35
CA CYS A 390 11.35 -2.83 13.12
C CYS A 390 10.36 -3.90 13.60
N ALA A 391 10.62 -5.18 13.29
CA ALA A 391 9.77 -6.29 13.72
C ALA A 391 9.74 -6.45 15.26
N LEU A 392 10.89 -6.27 15.93
CA LEU A 392 10.98 -6.26 17.39
C LEU A 392 10.26 -5.05 18.01
N CYS A 393 10.32 -3.87 17.39
CA CYS A 393 9.53 -2.72 17.81
C CYS A 393 8.02 -2.98 17.70
N ALA A 394 7.57 -3.64 16.61
CA ALA A 394 6.18 -4.07 16.48
C ALA A 394 5.78 -5.04 17.60
N LEU A 395 6.64 -6.00 17.92
CA LEU A 395 6.45 -6.94 19.03
C LEU A 395 6.40 -6.21 20.38
N LEU A 396 7.28 -5.24 20.60
CA LEU A 396 7.32 -4.43 21.82
C LEU A 396 6.02 -3.62 22.00
N CYS A 397 5.46 -3.10 20.92
CA CYS A 397 4.17 -2.38 20.95
C CYS A 397 3.01 -3.28 21.45
N LEU A 398 3.05 -4.58 21.19
CA LEU A 398 2.05 -5.53 21.73
C LEU A 398 2.05 -5.57 23.26
N PHE A 399 3.23 -5.45 23.87
CA PHE A 399 3.38 -5.58 25.33
C PHE A 399 3.21 -4.25 26.05
N LEU A 400 3.87 -3.18 25.58
CA LEU A 400 3.89 -1.89 26.25
C LEU A 400 2.55 -1.14 26.21
N LEU A 401 1.80 -1.33 25.12
CA LEU A 401 0.51 -0.65 24.89
C LEU A 401 -0.70 -1.57 25.16
N ARG A 402 -0.50 -2.66 25.89
CA ARG A 402 -1.56 -3.60 26.25
C ARG A 402 -2.60 -2.91 27.14
N ASN A 403 -3.87 -3.04 26.80
CA ASN A 403 -4.95 -2.55 27.64
C ASN A 403 -5.08 -3.40 28.91
N SER A 404 -5.30 -2.75 30.05
CA SER A 404 -5.51 -3.41 31.36
C SER A 404 -6.77 -4.30 31.41
N HIS A 405 -7.65 -4.22 30.42
CA HIS A 405 -8.87 -5.03 30.31
C HIS A 405 -8.68 -6.39 29.59
N GLU A 406 -7.51 -6.68 28.99
CA GLU A 406 -7.23 -7.98 28.35
C GLU A 406 -6.64 -9.01 29.32
N SER A 407 -6.52 -8.71 30.60
CA SER A 407 -5.93 -9.57 31.63
C SER A 407 -6.93 -10.23 32.58
N ALA A 408 -8.24 -10.19 32.26
CA ALA A 408 -9.28 -10.87 33.01
C ALA A 408 -9.92 -12.00 32.18
#